data_863800b9276411a595e54465d8edda51
#
_entry.id   863800b9276411a595e54465d8edda51
#
_cell.length_a   1.000
_cell.length_b   1.000
_cell.length_c   1.000
_cell.angle_alpha   90.00
_cell.angle_beta   90.00
_cell.angle_gamma   90.00
#
_symmetry.space_group_name_H-M   'P 1'
#
loop_
_entity.id
_entity.type
_entity.pdbx_description
1 polymer ?
#
loop_
_entity_poly.entity_id
_entity_poly.type
_entity_poly.pdbx_seq_one_letter_code
_entity_poly.pdbx_strand_id
1 'polypeptide(L)'
;TDIAELYDIDVTGYLVGATRDADTIGQIDGYDATVGPYLKNELGMDDPHDYFQAGVILMNLEEIRKQISPEEFLKVSTMRAWRWLDQDVLNRFVNGHYLRINMKWNYLVDWQFLRRDHIVAQAPKDVREEYEEARKNICIAHFAGPDNRPWLYPNSDLAGLFWFYARRSPYLEELRSQLEESRRTVRGLSHRVQSGVLFRGLMPLFDTVFPPGTKTRTQLITSYNKLGGGNL
;
A
#
# COMPACT_ATOMS: atom_id res chain seq x y z
N THR A 1 2.00 -14.44 -16.42
CA THR A 1 0.95 -15.09 -15.61
C THR A 1 -0.41 -14.80 -16.25
N ASP A 2 -1.27 -15.79 -16.29
CA ASP A 2 -2.63 -15.66 -16.79
C ASP A 2 -3.53 -15.12 -15.66
N ILE A 3 -4.29 -14.06 -15.94
CA ILE A 3 -5.23 -13.46 -15.00
C ILE A 3 -6.44 -14.40 -14.72
N ALA A 4 -6.69 -15.38 -15.59
CA ALA A 4 -7.75 -16.36 -15.40
C ALA A 4 -7.58 -17.11 -14.06
N GLU A 5 -6.35 -17.45 -13.66
CA GLU A 5 -6.08 -18.09 -12.37
C GLU A 5 -6.59 -17.27 -11.18
N LEU A 6 -6.56 -15.95 -11.27
CA LEU A 6 -7.13 -15.07 -10.25
C LEU A 6 -8.66 -15.01 -10.38
N TYR A 7 -9.16 -14.86 -11.62
CA TYR A 7 -10.59 -14.70 -11.89
C TYR A 7 -11.41 -15.94 -11.50
N ASP A 8 -10.83 -17.13 -11.65
CA ASP A 8 -11.47 -18.41 -11.36
C ASP A 8 -11.48 -18.78 -9.86
N ILE A 9 -10.92 -17.94 -8.99
CA ILE A 9 -11.01 -18.15 -7.54
C ILE A 9 -12.47 -18.05 -7.09
N ASP A 10 -12.97 -19.08 -6.44
CA ASP A 10 -14.33 -19.12 -5.91
C ASP A 10 -14.46 -18.19 -4.68
N VAL A 11 -15.25 -17.14 -4.82
CA VAL A 11 -15.57 -16.17 -3.77
C VAL A 11 -16.94 -16.42 -3.11
N THR A 12 -17.52 -17.61 -3.28
CA THR A 12 -18.79 -17.98 -2.66
C THR A 12 -18.72 -17.83 -1.15
N GLY A 13 -19.71 -17.17 -0.57
CA GLY A 13 -19.81 -16.91 0.87
C GLY A 13 -19.04 -15.67 1.36
N TYR A 14 -18.33 -14.98 0.47
CA TYR A 14 -17.64 -13.74 0.78
C TYR A 14 -18.13 -12.60 -0.11
N LEU A 15 -18.08 -11.37 0.40
CA LEU A 15 -18.32 -10.17 -0.40
C LEU A 15 -17.18 -9.90 -1.38
N VAL A 16 -15.96 -10.12 -0.92
CA VAL A 16 -14.75 -9.90 -1.70
C VAL A 16 -13.68 -10.96 -1.42
N GLY A 17 -12.81 -11.18 -2.41
CA GLY A 17 -11.51 -11.80 -2.24
C GLY A 17 -10.41 -10.74 -2.42
N ALA A 18 -9.48 -10.65 -1.47
CA ALA A 18 -8.43 -9.63 -1.47
C ALA A 18 -7.16 -10.12 -0.75
N THR A 19 -6.06 -9.41 -0.95
CA THR A 19 -4.82 -9.65 -0.21
C THR A 19 -4.79 -8.83 1.06
N ARG A 20 -4.17 -9.33 2.13
CA ARG A 20 -3.87 -8.49 3.30
C ARG A 20 -2.98 -7.31 2.88
N ASP A 21 -3.19 -6.16 3.49
CA ASP A 21 -2.33 -4.98 3.28
C ASP A 21 -1.10 -5.07 4.19
N ALA A 22 -0.01 -5.63 3.67
CA ALA A 22 1.22 -5.80 4.43
C ALA A 22 1.83 -4.47 4.90
N ASP A 23 1.61 -3.37 4.16
CA ASP A 23 2.06 -2.04 4.54
C ASP A 23 1.26 -1.51 5.74
N THR A 24 -0.06 -1.47 5.64
CA THR A 24 -0.91 -0.99 6.74
C THR A 24 -0.75 -1.85 7.99
N ILE A 25 -0.68 -3.18 7.84
CA ILE A 25 -0.48 -4.10 8.97
C ILE A 25 0.89 -3.87 9.62
N GLY A 26 1.95 -3.68 8.85
CA GLY A 26 3.27 -3.36 9.39
C GLY A 26 3.32 -2.00 10.11
N GLN A 27 2.49 -1.05 9.69
CA GLN A 27 2.35 0.23 10.39
C GLN A 27 1.70 0.05 11.76
N ILE A 28 0.68 -0.82 11.90
CA ILE A 28 0.00 -1.10 13.17
C ILE A 28 1.00 -1.55 14.24
N ASP A 29 1.88 -2.47 13.88
CA ASP A 29 2.73 -3.20 14.84
C ASP A 29 4.00 -2.45 15.23
N GLY A 30 4.26 -1.29 14.67
CA GLY A 30 5.41 -0.58 15.16
C GLY A 30 5.90 0.61 14.35
N TYR A 31 5.44 0.78 13.13
CA TYR A 31 5.94 1.87 12.30
C TYR A 31 5.19 3.20 12.57
N ASP A 32 3.85 3.18 12.64
CA ASP A 32 3.00 4.32 12.95
C ASP A 32 1.94 3.96 14.02
N ALA A 33 2.19 4.39 15.24
CA ALA A 33 1.33 4.12 16.39
C ALA A 33 -0.11 4.69 16.27
N THR A 34 -0.41 5.48 15.25
CA THR A 34 -1.76 6.03 15.03
C THR A 34 -2.65 5.11 14.22
N VAL A 35 -2.07 4.17 13.47
CA VAL A 35 -2.80 3.31 12.53
C VAL A 35 -3.73 2.34 13.25
N GLY A 36 -3.21 1.58 14.21
CA GLY A 36 -4.02 0.62 14.96
C GLY A 36 -5.25 1.25 15.63
N PRO A 37 -5.09 2.32 16.43
CA PRO A 37 -6.22 3.07 16.99
C PRO A 37 -7.21 3.59 15.95
N TYR A 38 -6.73 4.07 14.80
CA TYR A 38 -7.59 4.53 13.72
C TYR A 38 -8.46 3.39 13.17
N LEU A 39 -7.86 2.27 12.81
CA LEU A 39 -8.59 1.11 12.26
C LEU A 39 -9.59 0.54 13.29
N LYS A 40 -9.19 0.47 14.57
CA LYS A 40 -10.05 -0.06 15.63
C LYS A 40 -11.21 0.87 15.96
N ASN A 41 -10.93 2.14 16.23
CA ASN A 41 -11.89 3.06 16.85
C ASN A 41 -12.67 3.90 15.85
N GLU A 42 -12.03 4.28 14.73
CA GLU A 42 -12.64 5.17 13.75
C GLU A 42 -13.19 4.41 12.55
N LEU A 43 -12.46 3.41 12.04
CA LEU A 43 -12.95 2.51 11.00
C LEU A 43 -13.92 1.47 11.57
N GLY A 44 -13.71 1.02 12.82
CA GLY A 44 -14.56 0.08 13.54
C GLY A 44 -14.27 -1.38 13.21
N MET A 45 -13.03 -1.70 12.85
CA MET A 45 -12.60 -3.09 12.60
C MET A 45 -12.53 -3.90 13.89
N ASP A 46 -12.99 -5.14 13.83
CA ASP A 46 -12.87 -6.08 14.94
C ASP A 46 -11.42 -6.48 15.16
N ASP A 47 -10.69 -6.80 14.10
CA ASP A 47 -9.25 -6.99 14.10
C ASP A 47 -8.59 -6.10 13.03
N PRO A 48 -7.80 -5.08 13.41
CA PRO A 48 -7.03 -4.27 12.47
C PRO A 48 -6.06 -5.04 11.57
N HIS A 49 -5.58 -6.23 12.00
CA HIS A 49 -4.69 -7.06 11.19
C HIS A 49 -5.39 -7.79 10.04
N ASP A 50 -6.71 -7.73 10.00
CA ASP A 50 -7.51 -8.20 8.86
C ASP A 50 -7.75 -7.12 7.80
N TYR A 51 -7.05 -5.98 7.89
CA TYR A 51 -7.16 -4.93 6.90
C TYR A 51 -6.59 -5.39 5.55
N PHE A 52 -7.41 -5.31 4.49
CA PHE A 52 -7.04 -5.72 3.14
C PHE A 52 -6.73 -4.55 2.21
N GLN A 53 -5.92 -4.83 1.20
CA GLN A 53 -5.50 -3.87 0.20
C GLN A 53 -6.47 -3.87 -1.00
N ALA A 54 -7.02 -2.69 -1.34
CA ALA A 54 -8.09 -2.55 -2.32
C ALA A 54 -7.64 -2.42 -3.79
N GLY A 55 -6.34 -2.45 -4.08
CA GLY A 55 -5.84 -2.27 -5.45
C GLY A 55 -6.13 -3.43 -6.40
N VAL A 56 -6.32 -4.64 -5.87
CA VAL A 56 -6.78 -5.82 -6.62
C VAL A 56 -7.80 -6.56 -5.76
N ILE A 57 -9.04 -6.62 -6.23
CA ILE A 57 -10.16 -7.23 -5.52
C ILE A 57 -10.95 -8.11 -6.47
N LEU A 58 -11.32 -9.31 -6.00
CA LEU A 58 -12.40 -10.10 -6.60
C LEU A 58 -13.69 -9.74 -5.88
N MET A 59 -14.69 -9.26 -6.60
CA MET A 59 -15.98 -8.86 -6.03
C MET A 59 -17.06 -9.87 -6.33
N ASN A 60 -17.72 -10.39 -5.30
CA ASN A 60 -18.98 -11.13 -5.44
C ASN A 60 -20.12 -10.12 -5.56
N LEU A 61 -20.36 -9.65 -6.79
CA LEU A 61 -21.36 -8.60 -7.05
C LEU A 61 -22.79 -9.02 -6.69
N GLU A 62 -23.08 -10.31 -6.71
CA GLU A 62 -24.38 -10.82 -6.29
C GLU A 62 -24.57 -10.64 -4.79
N GLU A 63 -23.61 -11.07 -3.98
CA GLU A 63 -23.67 -10.93 -2.53
C GLU A 63 -23.57 -9.46 -2.09
N ILE A 64 -22.75 -8.65 -2.73
CA ILE A 64 -22.67 -7.21 -2.45
C ILE A 64 -24.03 -6.55 -2.65
N ARG A 65 -24.72 -6.81 -3.76
CA ARG A 65 -26.05 -6.23 -4.04
C ARG A 65 -27.13 -6.67 -3.06
N LYS A 66 -27.00 -7.85 -2.45
CA LYS A 66 -27.92 -8.34 -1.42
C LYS A 66 -27.71 -7.67 -0.07
N GLN A 67 -26.47 -7.34 0.26
CA GLN A 67 -26.06 -6.94 1.61
C GLN A 67 -25.82 -5.44 1.77
N ILE A 68 -25.46 -4.73 0.68
CA ILE A 68 -25.04 -3.32 0.72
C ILE A 68 -25.87 -2.54 -0.30
N SER A 69 -26.74 -1.64 0.18
CA SER A 69 -27.46 -0.74 -0.74
C SER A 69 -26.55 0.37 -1.26
N PRO A 70 -26.80 0.91 -2.47
CA PRO A 70 -26.05 2.05 -2.98
C PRO A 70 -26.11 3.28 -2.07
N GLU A 71 -27.28 3.51 -1.42
CA GLU A 71 -27.49 4.60 -0.49
C GLU A 71 -26.64 4.47 0.77
N GLU A 72 -26.55 3.25 1.31
CA GLU A 72 -25.70 2.96 2.47
C GLU A 72 -24.23 3.10 2.13
N PHE A 73 -23.79 2.58 0.97
CA PHE A 73 -22.42 2.75 0.50
C PHE A 73 -22.06 4.23 0.36
N LEU A 74 -22.92 5.03 -0.28
CA LEU A 74 -22.72 6.47 -0.45
C LEU A 74 -22.67 7.20 0.90
N LYS A 75 -23.57 6.86 1.83
CA LYS A 75 -23.59 7.41 3.18
C LYS A 75 -22.27 7.16 3.90
N VAL A 76 -21.78 5.94 3.89
CA VAL A 76 -20.50 5.60 4.54
C VAL A 76 -19.33 6.31 3.84
N SER A 77 -19.30 6.32 2.51
CA SER A 77 -18.22 6.96 1.74
C SER A 77 -18.10 8.46 2.01
N THR A 78 -19.20 9.13 2.30
CA THR A 78 -19.24 10.60 2.47
C THR A 78 -19.34 11.05 3.93
N MET A 79 -19.45 10.14 4.91
CA MET A 79 -19.66 10.50 6.32
C MET A 79 -18.42 11.20 6.95
N ARG A 80 -17.26 11.04 6.36
CA ARG A 80 -16.00 11.65 6.80
C ARG A 80 -14.93 11.58 5.71
N ALA A 81 -13.82 12.30 5.90
CA ALA A 81 -12.60 12.07 5.13
C ALA A 81 -11.90 10.80 5.64
N TRP A 82 -11.90 9.75 4.84
CA TRP A 82 -11.22 8.50 5.14
C TRP A 82 -9.71 8.61 4.87
N ARG A 83 -8.88 7.99 5.71
CA ARG A 83 -7.42 8.06 5.59
C ARG A 83 -6.92 7.42 4.30
N TRP A 84 -7.46 6.25 3.95
CA TRP A 84 -7.15 5.52 2.72
C TRP A 84 -8.36 5.41 1.79
N LEU A 85 -9.19 6.45 1.74
CA LEU A 85 -10.28 6.65 0.78
C LEU A 85 -11.22 5.43 0.67
N ASP A 86 -11.34 4.89 -0.55
CA ASP A 86 -12.18 3.74 -0.90
C ASP A 86 -11.76 2.45 -0.18
N GLN A 87 -10.47 2.26 0.09
CA GLN A 87 -9.97 1.10 0.82
C GLN A 87 -10.54 1.04 2.24
N ASP A 88 -10.61 2.16 2.94
CA ASP A 88 -11.24 2.23 4.26
C ASP A 88 -12.72 1.89 4.22
N VAL A 89 -13.44 2.46 3.23
CA VAL A 89 -14.87 2.21 3.06
C VAL A 89 -15.14 0.72 2.86
N LEU A 90 -14.38 0.07 1.99
CA LEU A 90 -14.53 -1.35 1.70
C LEU A 90 -14.18 -2.21 2.93
N ASN A 91 -13.07 -1.91 3.61
CA ASN A 91 -12.69 -2.63 4.83
C ASN A 91 -13.71 -2.48 5.95
N ARG A 92 -14.37 -1.31 6.07
CA ARG A 92 -15.44 -1.09 7.03
C ARG A 92 -16.65 -1.99 6.76
N PHE A 93 -17.07 -2.17 5.50
CA PHE A 93 -18.19 -3.04 5.15
C PHE A 93 -17.87 -4.51 5.34
N VAL A 94 -16.65 -4.90 5.01
CA VAL A 94 -16.21 -6.30 5.02
C VAL A 94 -15.77 -6.76 6.41
N ASN A 95 -15.20 -5.85 7.20
CA ASN A 95 -14.77 -6.04 8.59
C ASN A 95 -14.01 -7.35 8.85
N GLY A 96 -13.02 -7.64 8.02
CA GLY A 96 -12.19 -8.85 8.14
C GLY A 96 -12.79 -10.12 7.57
N HIS A 97 -14.10 -10.12 7.17
CA HIS A 97 -14.76 -11.29 6.59
C HIS A 97 -14.60 -11.33 5.07
N TYR A 98 -13.42 -11.63 4.57
CA TYR A 98 -13.12 -11.75 3.15
C TYR A 98 -12.31 -13.01 2.84
N LEU A 99 -12.35 -13.46 1.58
CA LEU A 99 -11.49 -14.52 1.11
C LEU A 99 -10.06 -14.01 0.98
N ARG A 100 -9.13 -14.54 1.77
CA ARG A 100 -7.71 -14.17 1.66
C ARG A 100 -7.10 -14.74 0.39
N ILE A 101 -6.62 -13.86 -0.49
CA ILE A 101 -5.90 -14.17 -1.71
C ILE A 101 -4.40 -13.97 -1.46
N ASN A 102 -3.56 -14.82 -2.03
CA ASN A 102 -2.11 -14.71 -1.89
C ASN A 102 -1.58 -13.37 -2.42
N MET A 103 -0.66 -12.74 -1.68
CA MET A 103 -0.10 -11.42 -1.99
C MET A 103 0.60 -11.33 -3.35
N LYS A 104 0.96 -12.45 -4.00
CA LYS A 104 1.49 -12.43 -5.38
C LYS A 104 0.55 -11.76 -6.39
N TRP A 105 -0.78 -11.76 -6.11
CA TRP A 105 -1.80 -11.15 -6.95
C TRP A 105 -2.02 -9.66 -6.72
N ASN A 106 -1.40 -9.11 -5.68
CA ASN A 106 -1.40 -7.67 -5.39
C ASN A 106 -0.13 -7.33 -4.62
N TYR A 107 1.04 -7.64 -5.21
CA TYR A 107 2.31 -7.38 -4.55
C TYR A 107 2.56 -5.88 -4.46
N LEU A 108 2.52 -5.35 -3.26
CA LEU A 108 2.85 -3.95 -2.98
C LEU A 108 4.35 -3.73 -3.22
N VAL A 109 4.66 -3.10 -4.34
CA VAL A 109 6.06 -2.83 -4.72
C VAL A 109 6.71 -1.95 -3.66
N ASP A 110 7.95 -2.27 -3.31
CA ASP A 110 8.71 -1.50 -2.35
C ASP A 110 8.98 -0.08 -2.86
N TRP A 111 8.91 0.88 -1.96
CA TRP A 111 9.24 2.26 -2.25
C TRP A 111 10.40 2.71 -1.37
N GLN A 112 11.50 3.06 -1.99
CA GLN A 112 12.68 3.60 -1.32
C GLN A 112 13.27 2.69 -0.22
N PHE A 113 13.02 1.36 -0.28
CA PHE A 113 13.38 0.37 0.76
C PHE A 113 12.69 0.56 2.11
N LEU A 114 11.69 1.45 2.19
CA LEU A 114 10.97 1.74 3.41
C LEU A 114 9.89 0.70 3.68
N ARG A 115 9.11 0.33 2.67
CA ARG A 115 8.00 -0.61 2.86
C ARG A 115 8.50 -1.95 3.37
N ARG A 116 9.43 -2.56 2.66
CA ARG A 116 9.93 -3.89 2.99
C ARG A 116 10.73 -3.92 4.28
N ASP A 117 11.78 -3.10 4.34
CA ASP A 117 12.81 -3.22 5.38
C ASP A 117 12.41 -2.51 6.69
N HIS A 118 11.46 -1.59 6.66
CA HIS A 118 11.07 -0.81 7.83
C HIS A 118 9.60 -0.92 8.22
N ILE A 119 8.68 -1.10 7.28
CA ILE A 119 7.24 -1.21 7.57
C ILE A 119 6.84 -2.67 7.68
N VAL A 120 6.94 -3.43 6.60
CA VAL A 120 6.55 -4.85 6.57
C VAL A 120 7.40 -5.68 7.54
N ALA A 121 8.65 -5.27 7.80
CA ALA A 121 9.50 -5.90 8.82
C ALA A 121 8.91 -5.85 10.23
N GLN A 122 7.98 -4.94 10.53
CA GLN A 122 7.27 -4.85 11.81
C GLN A 122 5.99 -5.69 11.85
N ALA A 123 5.48 -6.14 10.70
CA ALA A 123 4.25 -6.92 10.64
C ALA A 123 4.39 -8.31 11.31
N PRO A 124 3.29 -8.99 11.66
CA PRO A 124 3.30 -10.36 12.13
C PRO A 124 4.09 -11.29 11.20
N LYS A 125 4.67 -12.34 11.77
CA LYS A 125 5.58 -13.25 11.05
C LYS A 125 4.95 -13.81 9.77
N ASP A 126 3.70 -14.25 9.84
CA ASP A 126 2.97 -14.84 8.72
C ASP A 126 2.74 -13.84 7.57
N VAL A 127 2.48 -12.56 7.90
CA VAL A 127 2.36 -11.47 6.89
C VAL A 127 3.70 -11.23 6.20
N ARG A 128 4.79 -11.15 6.97
CA ARG A 128 6.13 -10.95 6.42
C ARG A 128 6.55 -12.11 5.50
N GLU A 129 6.34 -13.34 5.95
CA GLU A 129 6.70 -14.53 5.18
C GLU A 129 5.90 -14.60 3.87
N GLU A 130 4.60 -14.31 3.91
CA GLU A 130 3.77 -14.25 2.71
C GLU A 130 4.23 -13.15 1.74
N TYR A 131 4.55 -11.96 2.26
CA TYR A 131 5.05 -10.85 1.44
C TYR A 131 6.38 -11.18 0.75
N GLU A 132 7.34 -11.77 1.47
CA GLU A 132 8.64 -12.19 0.91
C GLU A 132 8.49 -13.34 -0.09
N GLU A 133 7.58 -14.28 0.15
CA GLU A 133 7.31 -15.35 -0.80
C GLU A 133 6.62 -14.81 -2.07
N ALA A 134 5.66 -13.91 -1.92
CA ALA A 134 4.99 -13.26 -3.04
C ALA A 134 5.97 -12.52 -3.95
N ARG A 135 7.05 -11.92 -3.39
CA ARG A 135 8.09 -11.25 -4.15
C ARG A 135 8.81 -12.16 -5.14
N LYS A 136 8.94 -13.44 -4.83
CA LYS A 136 9.62 -14.41 -5.71
C LYS A 136 8.78 -14.78 -6.95
N ASN A 137 7.45 -14.62 -6.85
CA ASN A 137 6.50 -15.08 -7.86
C ASN A 137 5.43 -14.03 -8.15
N ILE A 138 5.80 -12.77 -8.32
CA ILE A 138 4.87 -11.66 -8.54
C ILE A 138 4.00 -11.92 -9.78
N CYS A 139 2.68 -11.94 -9.60
CA CYS A 139 1.70 -12.00 -10.68
C CYS A 139 1.22 -10.61 -11.07
N ILE A 140 0.91 -9.75 -10.07
CA ILE A 140 0.57 -8.34 -10.28
C ILE A 140 1.46 -7.48 -9.38
N ALA A 141 2.27 -6.61 -9.99
CA ALA A 141 3.08 -5.63 -9.29
C ALA A 141 2.27 -4.33 -9.11
N HIS A 142 1.96 -3.97 -7.87
CA HIS A 142 1.17 -2.80 -7.54
C HIS A 142 2.06 -1.67 -6.99
N PHE A 143 2.21 -0.61 -7.77
CA PHE A 143 2.95 0.60 -7.41
C PHE A 143 2.07 1.53 -6.56
N ALA A 144 1.71 1.07 -5.37
CA ALA A 144 0.83 1.79 -4.45
C ALA A 144 1.52 2.98 -3.79
N GLY A 145 0.75 4.04 -3.63
CA GLY A 145 1.21 5.28 -2.98
C GLY A 145 1.79 6.30 -3.94
N PRO A 146 1.80 7.58 -3.53
CA PRO A 146 2.22 8.69 -4.39
C PRO A 146 3.72 8.68 -4.70
N ASP A 147 4.54 8.10 -3.81
CA ASP A 147 5.99 8.12 -3.90
C ASP A 147 6.58 6.84 -4.56
N ASN A 148 5.71 5.98 -5.10
CA ASN A 148 6.11 4.74 -5.77
C ASN A 148 5.68 4.68 -7.23
N ARG A 149 5.64 5.81 -7.90
CA ARG A 149 5.22 5.91 -9.31
C ARG A 149 6.43 5.95 -10.23
N PRO A 150 6.72 4.90 -11.02
CA PRO A 150 7.93 4.85 -11.85
C PRO A 150 8.04 5.98 -12.88
N TRP A 151 6.93 6.58 -13.30
CA TRP A 151 6.90 7.76 -14.19
C TRP A 151 7.19 9.08 -13.48
N LEU A 152 7.30 9.06 -12.14
CA LEU A 152 7.78 10.19 -11.34
C LEU A 152 9.15 9.90 -10.70
N TYR A 153 9.43 8.63 -10.40
CA TYR A 153 10.59 8.22 -9.61
C TYR A 153 11.34 7.07 -10.30
N PRO A 154 12.42 7.36 -11.03
CA PRO A 154 13.11 6.36 -11.86
C PRO A 154 13.76 5.22 -11.08
N ASN A 155 14.03 5.45 -9.79
CA ASN A 155 14.69 4.47 -8.91
C ASN A 155 13.71 3.63 -8.10
N SER A 156 12.40 3.67 -8.41
CA SER A 156 11.42 2.77 -7.79
C SER A 156 11.80 1.32 -8.01
N ASP A 157 11.62 0.49 -6.98
CA ASP A 157 11.78 -0.96 -7.12
C ASP A 157 10.89 -1.47 -8.27
N LEU A 158 11.35 -2.47 -9.00
CA LEU A 158 10.65 -3.05 -10.15
C LEU A 158 10.19 -2.06 -11.23
N ALA A 159 10.72 -0.83 -11.26
CA ALA A 159 10.38 0.17 -12.28
C ALA A 159 10.55 -0.36 -13.71
N GLY A 160 11.48 -1.29 -13.94
CA GLY A 160 11.67 -1.96 -15.22
C GLY A 160 10.44 -2.68 -15.73
N LEU A 161 9.62 -3.28 -14.85
CA LEU A 161 8.35 -3.92 -15.22
C LEU A 161 7.35 -2.89 -15.73
N PHE A 162 7.19 -1.76 -15.02
CA PHE A 162 6.34 -0.68 -15.47
C PHE A 162 6.75 -0.18 -16.87
N TRP A 163 8.03 0.14 -17.07
CA TRP A 163 8.53 0.66 -18.34
C TRP A 163 8.47 -0.36 -19.49
N PHE A 164 8.55 -1.65 -19.18
CA PHE A 164 8.35 -2.70 -20.17
C PHE A 164 6.95 -2.63 -20.81
N TYR A 165 5.91 -2.40 -19.99
CA TYR A 165 4.54 -2.24 -20.48
C TYR A 165 4.27 -0.82 -21.04
N ALA A 166 4.80 0.21 -20.39
CA ALA A 166 4.64 1.59 -20.83
C ALA A 166 5.12 1.82 -22.26
N ARG A 167 6.20 1.13 -22.70
CA ARG A 167 6.71 1.18 -24.08
C ARG A 167 5.71 0.67 -25.13
N ARG A 168 4.69 -0.05 -24.73
CA ARG A 168 3.61 -0.56 -25.59
C ARG A 168 2.34 0.28 -25.50
N SER A 169 2.35 1.28 -24.64
CA SER A 169 1.25 2.22 -24.43
C SER A 169 1.40 3.43 -25.37
N PRO A 170 0.29 4.02 -25.85
CA PRO A 170 0.32 5.28 -26.57
C PRO A 170 0.78 6.48 -25.71
N TYR A 171 0.87 6.32 -24.38
CA TYR A 171 1.22 7.37 -23.42
C TYR A 171 2.72 7.41 -23.08
N LEU A 172 3.58 6.70 -23.80
CA LEU A 172 5.01 6.60 -23.46
C LEU A 172 5.69 7.97 -23.36
N GLU A 173 5.45 8.85 -24.33
CA GLU A 173 6.11 10.16 -24.37
C GLU A 173 5.59 11.09 -23.26
N GLU A 174 4.31 11.01 -22.93
CA GLU A 174 3.73 11.73 -21.78
C GLU A 174 4.37 11.27 -20.46
N LEU A 175 4.47 9.95 -20.24
CA LEU A 175 5.09 9.39 -19.04
C LEU A 175 6.57 9.77 -18.91
N ARG A 176 7.31 9.83 -20.03
CA ARG A 176 8.69 10.30 -20.06
C ARG A 176 8.79 11.79 -19.72
N SER A 177 7.88 12.60 -20.26
CA SER A 177 7.83 14.04 -19.96
C SER A 177 7.57 14.28 -18.48
N GLN A 178 6.63 13.57 -17.87
CA GLN A 178 6.35 13.63 -16.44
C GLN A 178 7.58 13.24 -15.60
N LEU A 179 8.33 12.22 -16.02
CA LEU A 179 9.56 11.81 -15.36
C LEU A 179 10.64 12.90 -15.41
N GLU A 180 10.83 13.54 -16.55
CA GLU A 180 11.81 14.62 -16.71
C GLU A 180 11.42 15.86 -15.88
N GLU A 181 10.13 16.18 -15.83
CA GLU A 181 9.62 17.26 -15.00
C GLU A 181 9.81 16.98 -13.51
N SER A 182 9.47 15.78 -13.06
CA SER A 182 9.62 15.37 -11.65
C SER A 182 11.07 15.47 -11.17
N ARG A 183 12.04 15.19 -12.04
CA ARG A 183 13.48 15.31 -11.72
C ARG A 183 13.89 16.73 -11.33
N ARG A 184 13.13 17.73 -11.72
CA ARG A 184 13.36 19.16 -11.42
C ARG A 184 12.68 19.63 -10.14
N THR A 185 11.76 18.83 -9.61
CA THR A 185 11.02 19.16 -8.39
C THR A 185 11.82 18.86 -7.13
N VAL A 186 11.51 19.57 -6.04
CA VAL A 186 12.10 19.30 -4.71
C VAL A 186 11.81 17.85 -4.29
N ARG A 187 10.61 17.33 -4.55
CA ARG A 187 10.20 15.96 -4.25
C ARG A 187 11.04 14.94 -5.02
N GLY A 188 11.25 15.16 -6.32
CA GLY A 188 12.10 14.29 -7.13
C GLY A 188 13.57 14.31 -6.70
N LEU A 189 14.07 15.45 -6.20
CA LEU A 189 15.41 15.56 -5.60
C LEU A 189 15.49 14.80 -4.27
N SER A 190 14.49 14.97 -3.40
CA SER A 190 14.40 14.24 -2.12
C SER A 190 14.38 12.73 -2.35
N HIS A 191 13.54 12.26 -3.28
CA HIS A 191 13.47 10.83 -3.63
C HIS A 191 14.82 10.27 -4.11
N ARG A 192 15.57 11.02 -4.92
CA ARG A 192 16.91 10.59 -5.37
C ARG A 192 17.91 10.50 -4.22
N VAL A 193 17.84 11.41 -3.26
CA VAL A 193 18.69 11.36 -2.06
C VAL A 193 18.34 10.16 -1.19
N GLN A 194 17.05 9.94 -0.93
CA GLN A 194 16.56 8.83 -0.09
C GLN A 194 16.82 7.45 -0.71
N SER A 195 16.74 7.33 -2.05
CA SER A 195 17.09 6.10 -2.76
C SER A 195 18.61 5.86 -2.87
N GLY A 196 19.42 6.81 -2.43
CA GLY A 196 20.89 6.72 -2.48
C GLY A 196 21.47 5.74 -1.45
N VAL A 197 22.60 5.13 -1.79
CA VAL A 197 23.32 4.18 -0.92
C VAL A 197 23.68 4.80 0.44
N LEU A 198 24.03 6.08 0.45
CA LEU A 198 24.41 6.80 1.68
C LEU A 198 23.20 6.89 2.65
N PHE A 199 22.03 7.26 2.15
CA PHE A 199 20.83 7.36 2.97
C PHE A 199 20.44 6.00 3.55
N ARG A 200 20.47 4.94 2.72
CA ARG A 200 20.21 3.56 3.18
C ARG A 200 21.16 3.13 4.29
N GLY A 201 22.44 3.48 4.17
CA GLY A 201 23.44 3.17 5.21
C GLY A 201 23.18 3.91 6.53
N LEU A 202 22.48 5.05 6.51
CA LEU A 202 22.14 5.83 7.70
C LEU A 202 20.82 5.40 8.36
N MET A 203 19.93 4.68 7.66
CA MET A 203 18.65 4.27 8.21
C MET A 203 18.74 3.40 9.46
N PRO A 204 19.64 2.41 9.56
CA PRO A 204 19.80 1.63 10.80
C PRO A 204 20.18 2.51 12.00
N LEU A 205 21.00 3.55 11.78
CA LEU A 205 21.34 4.51 12.82
C LEU A 205 20.11 5.36 13.21
N PHE A 206 19.34 5.80 12.24
CA PHE A 206 18.08 6.51 12.47
C PHE A 206 17.10 5.66 13.28
N ASP A 207 16.96 4.38 12.93
CA ASP A 207 16.09 3.44 13.65
C ASP A 207 16.59 3.17 15.09
N THR A 208 17.88 3.25 15.32
CA THR A 208 18.45 3.14 16.68
C THR A 208 18.14 4.37 17.54
N VAL A 209 18.22 5.57 16.96
CA VAL A 209 17.95 6.83 17.67
C VAL A 209 16.46 7.10 17.82
N PHE A 210 15.68 6.74 16.82
CA PHE A 210 14.24 6.90 16.76
C PHE A 210 13.56 5.56 16.45
N PRO A 211 13.46 4.65 17.42
CA PRO A 211 12.93 3.32 17.19
C PRO A 211 11.51 3.35 16.59
N PRO A 212 11.18 2.42 15.69
CA PRO A 212 9.81 2.24 15.19
C PRO A 212 8.79 2.16 16.33
N GLY A 213 7.58 2.71 16.12
CA GLY A 213 6.50 2.73 17.11
C GLY A 213 6.65 3.75 18.25
N THR A 214 7.75 4.52 18.30
CA THR A 214 7.90 5.56 19.31
C THR A 214 7.15 6.84 18.95
N LYS A 215 6.59 7.55 19.96
CA LYS A 215 5.91 8.84 19.77
C LYS A 215 6.81 9.87 19.08
N THR A 216 8.10 9.88 19.42
CA THR A 216 9.08 10.79 18.82
C THR A 216 9.23 10.55 17.33
N ARG A 217 9.34 9.29 16.90
CA ARG A 217 9.38 8.94 15.48
C ARG A 217 8.11 9.36 14.76
N THR A 218 6.95 9.03 15.31
CA THR A 218 5.64 9.42 14.74
C THR A 218 5.53 10.94 14.58
N GLN A 219 5.97 11.72 15.58
CA GLN A 219 5.98 13.19 15.51
C GLN A 219 6.92 13.71 14.41
N LEU A 220 8.11 13.12 14.27
CA LEU A 220 9.07 13.49 13.22
C LEU A 220 8.51 13.21 11.82
N ILE A 221 7.94 12.01 11.61
CA ILE A 221 7.30 11.62 10.35
C ILE A 221 6.13 12.56 10.03
N THR A 222 5.26 12.83 11.00
CA THR A 222 4.12 13.73 10.84
C THR A 222 4.56 15.15 10.49
N SER A 223 5.62 15.64 11.13
CA SER A 223 6.16 16.98 10.87
C SER A 223 6.80 17.05 9.48
N TYR A 224 7.55 16.04 9.08
CA TYR A 224 8.13 15.94 7.75
C TYR A 224 7.07 15.93 6.65
N ASN A 225 6.02 15.13 6.83
CA ASN A 225 4.91 15.04 5.89
C ASN A 225 4.15 16.39 5.77
N LYS A 226 3.96 17.12 6.87
CA LYS A 226 3.36 18.48 6.87
C LYS A 226 4.20 19.52 6.11
N LEU A 227 5.52 19.35 6.08
CA LEU A 227 6.43 20.23 5.34
C LEU A 227 6.52 19.88 3.85
N GLY A 228 5.69 18.97 3.35
CA GLY A 228 5.66 18.56 1.94
C GLY A 228 6.74 17.54 1.58
N GLY A 229 7.33 16.89 2.58
CA GLY A 229 8.38 15.88 2.41
C GLY A 229 7.93 14.52 1.93
N GLY A 230 6.72 14.35 1.42
CA GLY A 230 6.19 13.03 1.07
C GLY A 230 5.84 12.19 2.30
N ASN A 231 5.12 11.09 2.13
CA ASN A 231 4.93 10.13 3.23
C ASN A 231 6.24 9.38 3.45
N LEU A 232 6.88 9.58 4.59
CA LEU A 232 7.88 8.67 5.13
C LEU A 232 7.19 7.47 5.73
#